data_0ca0169a17456a7b984dc9ab1fdd8d6e
#
_entry.id   0ca0169a17456a7b984dc9ab1fdd8d6e
#
_cell.length_a   1.000
_cell.length_b   1.000
_cell.length_c   1.000
_cell.angle_alpha   90.00
_cell.angle_beta   90.00
_cell.angle_gamma   90.00
#
_symmetry.space_group_name_H-M   'P 1'
#
loop_
_entity.id
_entity.type
_entity.pdbx_description
1 polymer ?
#
loop_
_entity_poly.entity_id
_entity_poly.type
_entity_poly.pdbx_seq_one_letter_code
_entity_poly.pdbx_strand_id
1 'polypeptide(L)'
;MNAISKYAGLVKFSHTIFAMPFALMSLTYAIVSAPAPVSDLWIVLLQVVLCMVFARNVAMGFNRWADWRIDAENPRTAGREIPAGKISPKAALWFVVINAIAFIITTITINPLTAWLSPVALAIVMAYSYCKRFTSLAHLVLGLSLGIAPVGAYIAVRGEFALIPCILAFVVMTWCGSFDIIYALQDRDFDRERGLHSIPARFSIRTSLYISIGLHVLTIAALLWYVWLLPHNIWIWIGAALFTAIIILEHVLVTPSRQRNIGIAFGTLNGLASLTLATFVIIGLLTA
;
A
#
# COMPACT_ATOMS: atom_id res chain seq x y z
N MET A 1 15.10 8.85 -22.97
CA MET A 1 14.97 8.57 -21.51
C MET A 1 16.13 7.68 -21.09
N ASN A 2 16.82 8.02 -20.00
CA ASN A 2 17.86 7.15 -19.44
C ASN A 2 17.23 5.91 -18.74
N ALA A 3 18.03 4.88 -18.43
CA ALA A 3 17.55 3.65 -17.83
C ALA A 3 16.82 3.90 -16.49
N ILE A 4 17.35 4.79 -15.64
CA ILE A 4 16.76 5.13 -14.33
C ILE A 4 15.33 5.66 -14.50
N SER A 5 15.11 6.59 -15.43
CA SER A 5 13.78 7.16 -15.69
C SER A 5 12.75 6.10 -16.16
N LYS A 6 13.19 5.10 -16.96
CA LYS A 6 12.31 4.01 -17.42
C LYS A 6 11.86 3.13 -16.25
N TYR A 7 12.78 2.73 -15.37
CA TYR A 7 12.44 1.88 -14.21
C TYR A 7 11.70 2.65 -13.11
N ALA A 8 11.99 3.93 -12.89
CA ALA A 8 11.21 4.79 -12.00
C ALA A 8 9.75 4.94 -12.49
N GLY A 9 9.54 5.02 -13.81
CA GLY A 9 8.21 4.97 -14.43
C GLY A 9 7.52 3.63 -14.19
N LEU A 10 8.23 2.52 -14.38
CA LEU A 10 7.72 1.16 -14.20
C LEU A 10 7.10 0.97 -12.79
N VAL A 11 7.77 1.46 -11.74
CA VAL A 11 7.34 1.30 -10.35
C VAL A 11 6.46 2.45 -9.84
N LYS A 12 6.24 3.50 -10.63
CA LYS A 12 5.53 4.71 -10.20
C LYS A 12 5.97 5.15 -8.80
N PHE A 13 7.23 5.54 -8.67
CA PHE A 13 7.89 5.81 -7.39
C PHE A 13 7.11 6.79 -6.50
N SER A 14 6.42 7.76 -7.09
CA SER A 14 5.54 8.71 -6.37
C SER A 14 4.47 8.04 -5.51
N HIS A 15 4.04 6.81 -5.83
CA HIS A 15 3.04 6.09 -5.04
C HIS A 15 3.64 5.35 -3.82
N THR A 16 4.94 5.44 -3.57
CA THR A 16 5.58 4.94 -2.33
C THR A 16 5.01 5.63 -1.09
N ILE A 17 4.46 6.83 -1.26
CA ILE A 17 3.77 7.63 -0.25
C ILE A 17 2.58 6.91 0.42
N PHE A 18 2.01 5.86 -0.20
CA PHE A 18 0.84 5.19 0.38
C PHE A 18 1.19 4.21 1.51
N ALA A 19 2.33 3.55 1.49
CA ALA A 19 2.69 2.53 2.49
C ALA A 19 3.80 2.98 3.44
N MET A 20 4.77 3.77 2.96
CA MET A 20 5.92 4.20 3.76
C MET A 20 5.54 4.98 5.02
N PRO A 21 4.57 5.91 5.03
CA PRO A 21 4.15 6.61 6.23
C PRO A 21 3.70 5.65 7.35
N PHE A 22 2.93 4.61 7.02
CA PHE A 22 2.47 3.63 8.01
C PHE A 22 3.60 2.74 8.53
N ALA A 23 4.57 2.38 7.68
CA ALA A 23 5.77 1.69 8.12
C ALA A 23 6.57 2.54 9.13
N LEU A 24 6.73 3.84 8.87
CA LEU A 24 7.42 4.78 9.76
C LEU A 24 6.66 4.99 11.09
N MET A 25 5.33 5.08 11.06
CA MET A 25 4.51 5.12 12.29
C MET A 25 4.78 3.90 13.16
N SER A 26 4.73 2.71 12.57
CA SER A 26 4.93 1.45 13.27
C SER A 26 6.37 1.27 13.76
N LEU A 27 7.35 1.69 12.95
CA LEU A 27 8.76 1.75 13.34
C LEU A 27 8.96 2.66 14.56
N THR A 28 8.39 3.87 14.55
CA THR A 28 8.47 4.80 15.67
C THR A 28 7.84 4.20 16.93
N TYR A 29 6.65 3.61 16.80
CA TYR A 29 6.01 2.92 17.92
C TYR A 29 6.89 1.79 18.47
N ALA A 30 7.50 0.97 17.60
CA ALA A 30 8.39 -0.10 18.01
C ALA A 30 9.60 0.40 18.79
N ILE A 31 10.16 1.56 18.40
CA ILE A 31 11.33 2.17 19.05
C ILE A 31 10.96 2.75 20.41
N VAL A 32 9.88 3.56 20.48
CA VAL A 32 9.50 4.23 21.74
C VAL A 32 8.93 3.26 22.78
N SER A 33 8.36 2.15 22.36
CA SER A 33 7.84 1.08 23.24
C SER A 33 8.89 0.02 23.59
N ALA A 34 10.11 0.14 23.10
CA ALA A 34 11.18 -0.81 23.40
C ALA A 34 11.61 -0.70 24.88
N PRO A 35 11.86 -1.85 25.58
CA PRO A 35 12.26 -1.85 26.98
C PRO A 35 13.68 -1.31 27.21
N ALA A 36 14.49 -1.23 26.15
CA ALA A 36 15.84 -0.68 26.14
C ALA A 36 16.07 0.12 24.85
N PRO A 37 17.01 1.07 24.83
CA PRO A 37 17.36 1.80 23.62
C PRO A 37 17.74 0.84 22.47
N VAL A 38 17.19 1.12 21.29
CA VAL A 38 17.50 0.34 20.08
C VAL A 38 18.92 0.68 19.63
N SER A 39 19.80 -0.32 19.62
CA SER A 39 21.13 -0.16 19.07
C SER A 39 21.07 0.06 17.56
N ASP A 40 22.03 0.81 17.04
CA ASP A 40 22.18 1.02 15.59
C ASP A 40 20.92 1.47 14.86
N LEU A 41 20.16 2.37 15.49
CA LEU A 41 18.88 2.87 14.99
C LEU A 41 18.91 3.28 13.51
N TRP A 42 20.00 3.93 13.07
CA TRP A 42 20.18 4.35 11.68
C TRP A 42 20.30 3.16 10.72
N ILE A 43 20.92 2.06 11.17
CA ILE A 43 21.01 0.83 10.37
C ILE A 43 19.62 0.22 10.21
N VAL A 44 18.87 0.08 11.32
CA VAL A 44 17.49 -0.45 11.26
C VAL A 44 16.59 0.42 10.39
N LEU A 45 16.66 1.74 10.53
CA LEU A 45 15.91 2.66 9.68
C LEU A 45 16.25 2.46 8.19
N LEU A 46 17.54 2.40 7.86
CA LEU A 46 18.00 2.17 6.48
C LEU A 46 17.48 0.82 5.95
N GLN A 47 17.58 -0.25 6.74
CA GLN A 47 17.11 -1.59 6.36
C GLN A 47 15.60 -1.61 6.10
N VAL A 48 14.80 -0.96 6.96
CA VAL A 48 13.35 -0.85 6.76
C VAL A 48 13.03 -0.08 5.48
N VAL A 49 13.69 1.04 5.23
CA VAL A 49 13.51 1.82 3.99
C VAL A 49 13.91 1.00 2.76
N LEU A 50 15.03 0.28 2.80
CA LEU A 50 15.46 -0.60 1.71
C LEU A 50 14.44 -1.73 1.47
N CYS A 51 13.95 -2.37 2.52
CA CYS A 51 12.88 -3.37 2.40
C CYS A 51 11.62 -2.80 1.73
N MET A 52 11.21 -1.59 2.12
CA MET A 52 10.06 -0.92 1.51
C MET A 52 10.27 -0.65 0.02
N VAL A 53 11.45 -0.18 -0.36
CA VAL A 53 11.81 0.08 -1.77
C VAL A 53 11.83 -1.21 -2.58
N PHE A 54 12.52 -2.25 -2.09
CA PHE A 54 12.63 -3.53 -2.80
C PHE A 54 11.28 -4.23 -2.92
N ALA A 55 10.50 -4.33 -1.83
CA ALA A 55 9.17 -4.93 -1.86
C ALA A 55 8.24 -4.21 -2.84
N ARG A 56 8.28 -2.88 -2.88
CA ARG A 56 7.52 -2.09 -3.84
C ARG A 56 7.96 -2.33 -5.28
N ASN A 57 9.27 -2.39 -5.52
CA ASN A 57 9.80 -2.68 -6.85
C ASN A 57 9.36 -4.06 -7.32
N VAL A 58 9.34 -5.07 -6.43
CA VAL A 58 8.81 -6.40 -6.72
C VAL A 58 7.31 -6.32 -7.02
N ALA A 59 6.50 -5.72 -6.14
CA ALA A 59 5.06 -5.64 -6.30
C ALA A 59 4.65 -4.98 -7.63
N MET A 60 5.20 -3.79 -7.91
CA MET A 60 4.85 -3.03 -9.10
C MET A 60 5.45 -3.63 -10.37
N GLY A 61 6.73 -4.04 -10.32
CA GLY A 61 7.40 -4.68 -11.44
C GLY A 61 6.71 -5.97 -11.85
N PHE A 62 6.32 -6.80 -10.87
CA PHE A 62 5.61 -8.04 -11.11
C PHE A 62 4.19 -7.80 -11.64
N ASN A 63 3.45 -6.84 -11.10
CA ASN A 63 2.13 -6.47 -11.61
C ASN A 63 2.21 -6.03 -13.09
N ARG A 64 3.19 -5.17 -13.45
CA ARG A 64 3.41 -4.74 -14.83
C ARG A 64 3.80 -5.89 -15.75
N TRP A 65 4.62 -6.83 -15.25
CA TRP A 65 5.01 -8.01 -15.98
C TRP A 65 3.87 -9.02 -16.13
N ALA A 66 3.09 -9.26 -15.08
CA ALA A 66 1.99 -10.22 -15.12
C ALA A 66 0.86 -9.76 -16.06
N ASP A 67 0.58 -8.45 -16.10
CA ASP A 67 -0.56 -7.90 -16.81
C ASP A 67 -0.20 -7.22 -18.15
N TRP A 68 1.04 -7.30 -18.64
CA TRP A 68 1.49 -6.52 -19.79
C TRP A 68 0.66 -6.73 -21.06
N ARG A 69 0.14 -7.95 -21.29
CA ARG A 69 -0.73 -8.25 -22.44
C ARG A 69 -2.11 -7.60 -22.28
N ILE A 70 -2.69 -7.68 -21.09
CA ILE A 70 -3.97 -7.06 -20.74
C ILE A 70 -3.82 -5.52 -20.81
N ASP A 71 -2.71 -5.00 -20.28
CA ASP A 71 -2.39 -3.58 -20.32
C ASP A 71 -2.24 -3.02 -21.75
N ALA A 72 -1.73 -3.82 -22.69
CA ALA A 72 -1.58 -3.43 -24.09
C ALA A 72 -2.93 -3.22 -24.79
N GLU A 73 -3.97 -3.88 -24.34
CA GLU A 73 -5.32 -3.82 -24.92
C GLU A 73 -6.20 -2.73 -24.28
N ASN A 74 -5.83 -2.27 -23.07
CA ASN A 74 -6.56 -1.22 -22.38
C ASN A 74 -6.01 0.18 -22.80
N PRO A 75 -6.82 1.05 -23.41
CA PRO A 75 -6.39 2.39 -23.86
C PRO A 75 -5.74 3.23 -22.77
N ARG A 76 -6.17 3.07 -21.50
CA ARG A 76 -5.61 3.79 -20.34
C ARG A 76 -4.20 3.33 -20.00
N THR A 77 -3.85 2.09 -20.25
CA THR A 77 -2.60 1.46 -19.79
C THR A 77 -1.66 1.04 -20.91
N ALA A 78 -2.08 1.10 -22.19
CA ALA A 78 -1.26 0.76 -23.35
C ALA A 78 0.05 1.59 -23.45
N GLY A 79 0.07 2.80 -22.90
CA GLY A 79 1.25 3.66 -22.84
C GLY A 79 2.28 3.30 -21.75
N ARG A 80 2.01 2.28 -20.91
CA ARG A 80 2.93 1.79 -19.87
C ARG A 80 4.22 1.23 -20.46
N GLU A 81 5.26 1.12 -19.65
CA GLU A 81 6.63 0.86 -20.08
C GLU A 81 6.79 -0.45 -20.87
N ILE A 82 6.11 -1.54 -20.44
CA ILE A 82 6.21 -2.84 -21.11
C ILE A 82 5.34 -2.88 -22.37
N PRO A 83 4.04 -2.56 -22.33
CA PRO A 83 3.20 -2.50 -23.53
C PRO A 83 3.74 -1.57 -24.63
N ALA A 84 4.28 -0.42 -24.23
CA ALA A 84 4.87 0.56 -25.14
C ALA A 84 6.27 0.18 -25.66
N GLY A 85 6.79 -1.01 -25.32
CA GLY A 85 8.09 -1.49 -25.79
C GLY A 85 9.31 -0.76 -25.19
N LYS A 86 9.13 0.10 -24.18
CA LYS A 86 10.24 0.83 -23.53
C LYS A 86 11.11 -0.07 -22.66
N ILE A 87 10.52 -1.14 -22.11
CA ILE A 87 11.17 -2.20 -21.31
C ILE A 87 10.65 -3.53 -21.83
N SER A 88 11.55 -4.49 -22.11
CA SER A 88 11.12 -5.82 -22.50
C SER A 88 10.53 -6.60 -21.30
N PRO A 89 9.56 -7.51 -21.51
CA PRO A 89 9.01 -8.34 -20.43
C PRO A 89 10.10 -9.13 -19.68
N LYS A 90 11.13 -9.60 -20.41
CA LYS A 90 12.28 -10.31 -19.82
C LYS A 90 13.09 -9.41 -18.89
N ALA A 91 13.36 -8.16 -19.30
CA ALA A 91 14.09 -7.20 -18.48
C ALA A 91 13.28 -6.79 -17.23
N ALA A 92 11.96 -6.64 -17.36
CA ALA A 92 11.09 -6.39 -16.22
C ALA A 92 11.09 -7.56 -15.21
N LEU A 93 11.08 -8.80 -15.70
CA LEU A 93 11.15 -9.99 -14.81
C LEU A 93 12.51 -10.05 -14.08
N TRP A 94 13.63 -9.79 -14.76
CA TRP A 94 14.94 -9.70 -14.11
C TRP A 94 14.99 -8.61 -13.06
N PHE A 95 14.40 -7.46 -13.33
CA PHE A 95 14.27 -6.38 -12.33
C PHE A 95 13.53 -6.86 -11.08
N VAL A 96 12.42 -7.61 -11.23
CA VAL A 96 11.67 -8.19 -10.12
C VAL A 96 12.54 -9.17 -9.33
N VAL A 97 13.22 -10.10 -10.01
CA VAL A 97 14.07 -11.13 -9.37
C VAL A 97 15.20 -10.48 -8.57
N ILE A 98 15.91 -9.51 -9.14
CA ILE A 98 16.99 -8.81 -8.45
C ILE A 98 16.47 -8.11 -7.18
N ASN A 99 15.34 -7.40 -7.28
CA ASN A 99 14.75 -6.72 -6.11
C ASN A 99 14.23 -7.72 -5.07
N ALA A 100 13.69 -8.88 -5.48
CA ALA A 100 13.26 -9.92 -4.55
C ALA A 100 14.45 -10.52 -3.78
N ILE A 101 15.56 -10.79 -4.46
CA ILE A 101 16.81 -11.25 -3.82
C ILE A 101 17.34 -10.19 -2.86
N ALA A 102 17.39 -8.92 -3.28
CA ALA A 102 17.84 -7.81 -2.44
C ALA A 102 16.95 -7.65 -1.20
N PHE A 103 15.62 -7.80 -1.33
CA PHE A 103 14.68 -7.81 -0.20
C PHE A 103 15.01 -8.92 0.80
N ILE A 104 15.16 -10.16 0.33
CA ILE A 104 15.48 -11.31 1.19
C ILE A 104 16.83 -11.11 1.89
N ILE A 105 17.86 -10.70 1.18
CA ILE A 105 19.18 -10.42 1.76
C ILE A 105 19.06 -9.36 2.87
N THR A 106 18.34 -8.26 2.61
CA THR A 106 18.14 -7.21 3.61
C THR A 106 17.41 -7.75 4.84
N THR A 107 16.35 -8.56 4.67
CA THR A 107 15.60 -9.11 5.80
C THR A 107 16.43 -10.08 6.65
N ILE A 108 17.36 -10.85 6.05
CA ILE A 108 18.30 -11.73 6.75
C ILE A 108 19.23 -10.92 7.67
N THR A 109 19.63 -9.72 7.27
CA THR A 109 20.50 -8.86 8.10
C THR A 109 19.76 -8.16 9.25
N ILE A 110 18.44 -8.20 9.30
CA ILE A 110 17.62 -7.57 10.34
C ILE A 110 17.47 -8.52 11.54
N ASN A 111 16.69 -9.58 11.38
CA ASN A 111 16.51 -10.62 12.40
C ASN A 111 15.91 -11.90 11.78
N PRO A 112 15.97 -13.06 12.51
CA PRO A 112 15.45 -14.33 11.97
C PRO A 112 13.98 -14.30 11.59
N LEU A 113 13.11 -13.58 12.33
CA LEU A 113 11.68 -13.56 12.05
C LEU A 113 11.39 -12.81 10.75
N THR A 114 12.02 -11.66 10.48
CA THR A 114 11.88 -10.96 9.21
C THR A 114 12.39 -11.81 8.05
N ALA A 115 13.50 -12.54 8.23
CA ALA A 115 14.03 -13.45 7.23
C ALA A 115 13.03 -14.56 6.88
N TRP A 116 12.44 -15.23 7.87
CA TRP A 116 11.47 -16.29 7.66
C TRP A 116 10.16 -15.79 7.01
N LEU A 117 9.72 -14.58 7.34
CA LEU A 117 8.49 -14.00 6.79
C LEU A 117 8.69 -13.39 5.40
N SER A 118 9.93 -13.13 4.98
CA SER A 118 10.19 -12.44 3.71
C SER A 118 9.68 -13.17 2.47
N PRO A 119 9.77 -14.50 2.32
CA PRO A 119 9.18 -15.21 1.17
C PRO A 119 7.65 -15.13 1.18
N VAL A 120 7.03 -15.17 2.37
CA VAL A 120 5.56 -15.05 2.51
C VAL A 120 5.10 -13.66 2.09
N ALA A 121 5.80 -12.61 2.53
CA ALA A 121 5.52 -11.24 2.13
C ALA A 121 5.64 -11.07 0.60
N LEU A 122 6.72 -11.59 -0.01
CA LEU A 122 6.90 -11.57 -1.47
C LEU A 122 5.80 -12.34 -2.20
N ALA A 123 5.39 -13.50 -1.69
CA ALA A 123 4.29 -14.27 -2.27
C ALA A 123 2.98 -13.46 -2.28
N ILE A 124 2.63 -12.80 -1.18
CA ILE A 124 1.42 -11.98 -1.07
C ILE A 124 1.48 -10.79 -2.03
N VAL A 125 2.61 -10.04 -2.06
CA VAL A 125 2.73 -8.85 -2.92
C VAL A 125 2.84 -9.18 -4.41
N MET A 126 3.14 -10.42 -4.78
CA MET A 126 3.07 -10.89 -6.17
C MET A 126 1.69 -11.48 -6.50
N ALA A 127 1.10 -12.25 -5.59
CA ALA A 127 -0.16 -12.96 -5.81
C ALA A 127 -1.32 -12.01 -6.13
N TYR A 128 -1.36 -10.80 -5.55
CA TYR A 128 -2.44 -9.85 -5.80
C TYR A 128 -2.61 -9.53 -7.29
N SER A 129 -1.52 -9.57 -8.07
CA SER A 129 -1.55 -9.28 -9.51
C SER A 129 -2.43 -10.26 -10.30
N TYR A 130 -2.59 -11.48 -9.80
CA TYR A 130 -3.44 -12.49 -10.43
C TYR A 130 -4.88 -12.46 -9.90
N CYS A 131 -5.16 -11.83 -8.78
CA CYS A 131 -6.46 -11.89 -8.12
C CYS A 131 -7.62 -11.46 -9.02
N LYS A 132 -7.46 -10.40 -9.82
CA LYS A 132 -8.50 -9.95 -10.78
C LYS A 132 -8.91 -10.99 -11.81
N ARG A 133 -8.13 -12.07 -11.99
CA ARG A 133 -8.43 -13.14 -12.95
C ARG A 133 -9.44 -14.15 -12.43
N PHE A 134 -9.65 -14.19 -11.09
CA PHE A 134 -10.54 -15.20 -10.48
C PHE A 134 -11.36 -14.69 -9.29
N THR A 135 -11.07 -13.51 -8.71
CA THR A 135 -11.81 -13.00 -7.55
C THR A 135 -11.96 -11.48 -7.54
N SER A 136 -13.13 -11.02 -7.09
CA SER A 136 -13.39 -9.59 -6.85
C SER A 136 -12.75 -9.06 -5.56
N LEU A 137 -12.13 -9.92 -4.74
CA LEU A 137 -11.41 -9.53 -3.53
C LEU A 137 -10.02 -8.96 -3.82
N ALA A 138 -9.64 -8.81 -5.09
CA ALA A 138 -8.34 -8.25 -5.51
C ALA A 138 -7.96 -6.95 -4.78
N HIS A 139 -8.95 -6.07 -4.53
CA HIS A 139 -8.77 -4.82 -3.82
C HIS A 139 -8.30 -5.02 -2.36
N LEU A 140 -8.88 -6.01 -1.66
CA LEU A 140 -8.47 -6.34 -0.29
C LEU A 140 -7.09 -7.02 -0.25
N VAL A 141 -6.77 -7.87 -1.25
CA VAL A 141 -5.44 -8.49 -1.35
C VAL A 141 -4.36 -7.44 -1.65
N LEU A 142 -4.67 -6.42 -2.47
CA LEU A 142 -3.81 -5.26 -2.64
C LEU A 142 -3.62 -4.51 -1.32
N GLY A 143 -4.71 -4.26 -0.60
CA GLY A 143 -4.68 -3.63 0.72
C GLY A 143 -3.85 -4.44 1.73
N LEU A 144 -3.98 -5.77 1.76
CA LEU A 144 -3.16 -6.66 2.58
C LEU A 144 -1.67 -6.52 2.22
N SER A 145 -1.35 -6.44 0.91
CA SER A 145 0.02 -6.26 0.44
C SER A 145 0.67 -4.97 0.98
N LEU A 146 -0.12 -3.88 1.12
CA LEU A 146 0.35 -2.65 1.75
C LEU A 146 0.36 -2.77 3.28
N GLY A 147 -0.60 -3.48 3.87
CA GLY A 147 -0.72 -3.70 5.31
C GLY A 147 0.42 -4.51 5.93
N ILE A 148 1.18 -5.27 5.14
CA ILE A 148 2.39 -5.96 5.61
C ILE A 148 3.46 -4.94 6.08
N ALA A 149 3.51 -3.75 5.50
CA ALA A 149 4.55 -2.76 5.77
C ALA A 149 4.66 -2.34 7.26
N PRO A 150 3.58 -1.93 7.94
CA PRO A 150 3.65 -1.59 9.37
C PRO A 150 4.01 -2.80 10.26
N VAL A 151 3.53 -4.00 9.94
CA VAL A 151 3.89 -5.22 10.70
C VAL A 151 5.37 -5.53 10.52
N GLY A 152 5.87 -5.50 9.28
CA GLY A 152 7.28 -5.74 8.97
C GLY A 152 8.22 -4.74 9.64
N ALA A 153 7.84 -3.45 9.66
CA ALA A 153 8.62 -2.40 10.31
C ALA A 153 8.68 -2.58 11.85
N TYR A 154 7.59 -3.03 12.47
CA TYR A 154 7.58 -3.36 13.90
C TYR A 154 8.48 -4.57 14.20
N ILE A 155 8.31 -5.66 13.44
CA ILE A 155 9.09 -6.89 13.60
C ILE A 155 10.59 -6.61 13.39
N ALA A 156 10.94 -5.70 12.48
CA ALA A 156 12.33 -5.32 12.24
C ALA A 156 13.05 -4.82 13.52
N VAL A 157 12.32 -4.13 14.41
CA VAL A 157 12.85 -3.61 15.68
C VAL A 157 12.71 -4.61 16.82
N ARG A 158 11.51 -5.23 16.91
CA ARG A 158 11.12 -6.00 18.10
C ARG A 158 11.37 -7.51 17.97
N GLY A 159 11.50 -8.03 16.75
CA GLY A 159 11.64 -9.46 16.50
C GLY A 159 10.41 -10.31 16.87
N GLU A 160 9.25 -9.70 17.05
CA GLU A 160 8.01 -10.34 17.51
C GLU A 160 6.77 -9.72 16.85
N PHE A 161 5.64 -10.42 16.91
CA PHE A 161 4.34 -9.86 16.53
C PHE A 161 3.72 -9.11 17.72
N ALA A 162 2.96 -8.05 17.44
CA ALA A 162 2.15 -7.34 18.42
C ALA A 162 0.79 -6.94 17.85
N LEU A 163 -0.18 -6.71 18.73
CA LEU A 163 -1.54 -6.36 18.33
C LEU A 163 -1.61 -4.99 17.63
N ILE A 164 -0.92 -4.00 18.15
CA ILE A 164 -0.97 -2.61 17.64
C ILE A 164 -0.55 -2.51 16.17
N PRO A 165 0.62 -3.03 15.72
CA PRO A 165 0.96 -3.02 14.30
C PRO A 165 0.01 -3.87 13.44
N CYS A 166 -0.60 -4.93 13.98
CA CYS A 166 -1.61 -5.71 13.25
C CYS A 166 -2.92 -4.93 13.05
N ILE A 167 -3.36 -4.15 14.04
CA ILE A 167 -4.51 -3.24 13.87
C ILE A 167 -4.18 -2.17 12.81
N LEU A 168 -2.98 -1.59 12.86
CA LEU A 168 -2.56 -0.63 11.84
C LEU A 168 -2.51 -1.26 10.44
N ALA A 169 -2.07 -2.52 10.32
CA ALA A 169 -2.13 -3.27 9.07
C ALA A 169 -3.56 -3.44 8.55
N PHE A 170 -4.52 -3.69 9.44
CA PHE A 170 -5.94 -3.77 9.09
C PHE A 170 -6.51 -2.42 8.64
N VAL A 171 -6.11 -1.31 9.30
CA VAL A 171 -6.42 0.06 8.86
C VAL A 171 -5.93 0.27 7.43
N VAL A 172 -4.66 -0.06 7.14
CA VAL A 172 -4.07 0.09 5.80
C VAL A 172 -4.78 -0.80 4.78
N MET A 173 -5.09 -2.04 5.14
CA MET A 173 -5.76 -3.00 4.25
C MET A 173 -7.15 -2.50 3.82
N THR A 174 -7.97 -2.06 4.77
CA THR A 174 -9.34 -1.62 4.49
C THR A 174 -9.36 -0.26 3.78
N TRP A 175 -8.50 0.67 4.18
CA TRP A 175 -8.33 1.96 3.52
C TRP A 175 -7.87 1.80 2.06
N CYS A 176 -6.83 1.00 1.84
CA CYS A 176 -6.32 0.74 0.49
C CYS A 176 -7.35 0.03 -0.38
N GLY A 177 -8.01 -0.99 0.16
CA GLY A 177 -9.09 -1.70 -0.55
C GLY A 177 -10.22 -0.75 -0.97
N SER A 178 -10.58 0.20 -0.12
CA SER A 178 -11.62 1.19 -0.40
C SER A 178 -11.23 2.12 -1.55
N PHE A 179 -10.08 2.80 -1.46
CA PHE A 179 -9.69 3.73 -2.52
C PHE A 179 -9.35 3.03 -3.84
N ASP A 180 -8.88 1.78 -3.80
CA ASP A 180 -8.61 1.00 -5.01
C ASP A 180 -9.92 0.60 -5.73
N ILE A 181 -11.02 0.37 -5.00
CA ILE A 181 -12.35 0.19 -5.62
C ILE A 181 -12.76 1.46 -6.38
N ILE A 182 -12.56 2.65 -5.79
CA ILE A 182 -12.85 3.92 -6.45
C ILE A 182 -11.97 4.08 -7.70
N TYR A 183 -10.68 3.78 -7.59
CA TYR A 183 -9.74 3.87 -8.71
C TYR A 183 -10.10 2.91 -9.84
N ALA A 184 -10.55 1.70 -9.51
CA ALA A 184 -10.91 0.67 -10.48
C ALA A 184 -12.20 0.99 -11.27
N LEU A 185 -13.00 2.00 -10.87
CA LEU A 185 -14.12 2.48 -11.66
C LEU A 185 -13.69 2.95 -13.07
N GLN A 186 -12.44 3.41 -13.23
CA GLN A 186 -11.88 3.84 -14.51
C GLN A 186 -11.71 2.70 -15.51
N ASP A 187 -11.55 1.47 -15.03
CA ASP A 187 -11.35 0.27 -15.85
C ASP A 187 -12.61 -0.60 -15.94
N ARG A 188 -13.72 -0.15 -15.34
CA ARG A 188 -14.94 -0.95 -15.17
C ARG A 188 -15.42 -1.64 -16.45
N ASP A 189 -15.57 -0.89 -17.52
CA ASP A 189 -16.14 -1.42 -18.77
C ASP A 189 -15.14 -2.34 -19.46
N PHE A 190 -13.85 -1.98 -19.48
CA PHE A 190 -12.78 -2.85 -19.96
C PHE A 190 -12.68 -4.16 -19.16
N ASP A 191 -12.71 -4.09 -17.82
CA ASP A 191 -12.66 -5.27 -16.95
C ASP A 191 -13.85 -6.19 -17.24
N ARG A 192 -15.05 -5.64 -17.47
CA ARG A 192 -16.26 -6.43 -17.84
C ARG A 192 -16.11 -7.12 -19.18
N GLU A 193 -15.67 -6.42 -20.21
CA GLU A 193 -15.50 -6.96 -21.56
C GLU A 193 -14.45 -8.07 -21.59
N ARG A 194 -13.44 -8.00 -20.73
CA ARG A 194 -12.36 -8.97 -20.62
C ARG A 194 -12.61 -10.09 -19.60
N GLY A 195 -13.75 -10.10 -18.94
CA GLY A 195 -14.08 -11.08 -17.91
C GLY A 195 -13.19 -11.02 -16.68
N LEU A 196 -12.61 -9.84 -16.39
CA LEU A 196 -11.83 -9.62 -15.17
C LEU A 196 -12.75 -9.36 -13.97
N HIS A 197 -12.34 -9.86 -12.82
CA HIS A 197 -13.12 -9.82 -11.59
C HIS A 197 -12.68 -8.63 -10.73
N SER A 198 -13.22 -7.44 -10.98
CA SER A 198 -13.14 -6.33 -10.03
C SER A 198 -14.51 -6.05 -9.41
N ILE A 199 -14.57 -5.40 -8.26
CA ILE A 199 -15.85 -4.98 -7.66
C ILE A 199 -16.63 -4.09 -8.63
N PRO A 200 -16.06 -3.07 -9.30
CA PRO A 200 -16.76 -2.29 -10.30
C PRO A 200 -17.19 -3.08 -11.54
N ALA A 201 -16.45 -4.10 -11.95
CA ALA A 201 -16.85 -4.96 -13.06
C ALA A 201 -18.08 -5.82 -12.72
N ARG A 202 -18.17 -6.28 -11.47
CA ARG A 202 -19.25 -7.18 -11.02
C ARG A 202 -20.50 -6.41 -10.60
N PHE A 203 -20.38 -5.24 -10.01
CA PHE A 203 -21.49 -4.46 -9.44
C PHE A 203 -21.73 -3.15 -10.19
N SER A 204 -22.83 -2.47 -9.87
CA SER A 204 -23.08 -1.11 -10.35
C SER A 204 -22.08 -0.14 -9.75
N ILE A 205 -21.87 1.02 -10.39
CA ILE A 205 -21.04 2.11 -9.86
C ILE A 205 -21.49 2.51 -8.46
N ARG A 206 -22.81 2.67 -8.26
CA ARG A 206 -23.40 3.03 -6.96
C ARG A 206 -23.09 1.99 -5.90
N THR A 207 -23.27 0.69 -6.19
CA THR A 207 -22.97 -0.41 -5.27
C THR A 207 -21.49 -0.47 -4.94
N SER A 208 -20.62 -0.28 -5.92
CA SER A 208 -19.17 -0.25 -5.72
C SER A 208 -18.75 0.87 -4.78
N LEU A 209 -19.32 2.06 -4.91
CA LEU A 209 -19.09 3.19 -4.01
C LEU A 209 -19.62 2.90 -2.59
N TYR A 210 -20.77 2.25 -2.43
CA TYR A 210 -21.27 1.85 -1.11
C TYR A 210 -20.37 0.80 -0.44
N ILE A 211 -19.82 -0.16 -1.20
CA ILE A 211 -18.85 -1.12 -0.68
C ILE A 211 -17.58 -0.39 -0.21
N SER A 212 -17.08 0.56 -1.00
CA SER A 212 -15.96 1.41 -0.65
C SER A 212 -16.23 2.22 0.63
N ILE A 213 -17.41 2.87 0.76
CA ILE A 213 -17.82 3.55 2.00
C ILE A 213 -17.80 2.58 3.18
N GLY A 214 -18.34 1.38 3.03
CA GLY A 214 -18.32 0.36 4.08
C GLY A 214 -16.92 -0.01 4.54
N LEU A 215 -15.97 -0.14 3.62
CA LEU A 215 -14.55 -0.35 3.96
C LEU A 215 -13.94 0.85 4.68
N HIS A 216 -14.25 2.08 4.29
CA HIS A 216 -13.77 3.27 5.00
C HIS A 216 -14.40 3.41 6.39
N VAL A 217 -15.64 2.97 6.60
CA VAL A 217 -16.23 2.89 7.94
C VAL A 217 -15.45 1.90 8.82
N LEU A 218 -15.10 0.73 8.28
CA LEU A 218 -14.23 -0.23 8.99
C LEU A 218 -12.83 0.37 9.24
N THR A 219 -12.28 1.10 8.30
CA THR A 219 -11.00 1.82 8.46
C THR A 219 -11.06 2.79 9.64
N ILE A 220 -12.12 3.61 9.71
CA ILE A 220 -12.29 4.59 10.80
C ILE A 220 -12.43 3.88 12.15
N ALA A 221 -13.24 2.83 12.21
CA ALA A 221 -13.43 2.07 13.46
C ALA A 221 -12.11 1.44 13.94
N ALA A 222 -11.35 0.83 13.03
CA ALA A 222 -10.04 0.26 13.33
C ALA A 222 -9.01 1.34 13.69
N LEU A 223 -9.03 2.51 13.03
CA LEU A 223 -8.17 3.63 13.35
C LEU A 223 -8.45 4.18 14.76
N LEU A 224 -9.71 4.33 15.13
CA LEU A 224 -10.09 4.75 16.49
C LEU A 224 -9.62 3.74 17.54
N TRP A 225 -9.74 2.44 17.25
CA TRP A 225 -9.21 1.41 18.13
C TRP A 225 -7.68 1.47 18.22
N TYR A 226 -6.98 1.64 17.09
CA TYR A 226 -5.53 1.83 17.06
C TYR A 226 -5.09 3.02 17.93
N VAL A 227 -5.71 4.18 17.72
CA VAL A 227 -5.39 5.42 18.47
C VAL A 227 -5.68 5.27 19.97
N TRP A 228 -6.73 4.57 20.33
CA TRP A 228 -7.08 4.30 21.73
C TRP A 228 -6.02 3.48 22.47
N LEU A 229 -5.33 2.59 21.77
CA LEU A 229 -4.26 1.74 22.33
C LEU A 229 -2.90 2.44 22.40
N LEU A 230 -2.73 3.58 21.73
CA LEU A 230 -1.52 4.38 21.80
C LEU A 230 -1.51 5.30 23.03
N PRO A 231 -0.34 5.87 23.42
CA PRO A 231 -0.29 6.89 24.45
C PRO A 231 -1.30 8.02 24.20
N HIS A 232 -1.99 8.48 25.25
CA HIS A 232 -3.00 9.53 25.14
C HIS A 232 -2.32 10.88 24.89
N ASN A 233 -2.17 11.23 23.60
CA ASN A 233 -1.57 12.48 23.15
C ASN A 233 -2.49 13.17 22.14
N ILE A 234 -2.69 14.48 22.28
CA ILE A 234 -3.61 15.26 21.44
C ILE A 234 -3.24 15.20 19.95
N TRP A 235 -1.94 15.15 19.64
CA TRP A 235 -1.49 15.10 18.25
C TRP A 235 -1.98 13.85 17.53
N ILE A 236 -1.98 12.70 18.21
CA ILE A 236 -2.46 11.43 17.63
C ILE A 236 -3.94 11.54 17.25
N TRP A 237 -4.77 12.14 18.12
CA TRP A 237 -6.20 12.37 17.86
C TRP A 237 -6.45 13.36 16.73
N ILE A 238 -5.66 14.44 16.66
CA ILE A 238 -5.73 15.40 15.55
C ILE A 238 -5.40 14.69 14.22
N GLY A 239 -4.34 13.87 14.18
CA GLY A 239 -3.98 13.09 13.00
C GLY A 239 -5.10 12.17 12.54
N ALA A 240 -5.73 11.44 13.47
CA ALA A 240 -6.85 10.55 13.16
C ALA A 240 -8.09 11.32 12.66
N ALA A 241 -8.40 12.47 13.25
CA ALA A 241 -9.51 13.33 12.83
C ALA A 241 -9.28 13.88 11.40
N LEU A 242 -8.08 14.38 11.11
CA LEU A 242 -7.73 14.89 9.78
C LEU A 242 -7.74 13.77 8.72
N PHE A 243 -7.18 12.60 9.03
CA PHE A 243 -7.24 11.44 8.14
C PHE A 243 -8.71 11.07 7.83
N THR A 244 -9.55 10.99 8.86
CA THR A 244 -10.98 10.69 8.73
C THR A 244 -11.69 11.73 7.85
N ALA A 245 -11.40 13.02 8.07
CA ALA A 245 -11.99 14.09 7.25
C ALA A 245 -11.59 13.98 5.77
N ILE A 246 -10.32 13.65 5.50
CA ILE A 246 -9.82 13.50 4.11
C ILE A 246 -10.49 12.32 3.41
N ILE A 247 -10.62 11.15 4.05
CA ILE A 247 -11.27 9.99 3.41
C ILE A 247 -12.79 10.19 3.25
N ILE A 248 -13.45 10.97 4.10
CA ILE A 248 -14.84 11.39 3.90
C ILE A 248 -14.93 12.32 2.68
N LEU A 249 -14.01 13.28 2.54
CA LEU A 249 -13.95 14.18 1.39
C LEU A 249 -13.79 13.42 0.08
N GLU A 250 -13.07 12.30 0.06
CA GLU A 250 -12.94 11.45 -1.12
C GLU A 250 -14.31 11.01 -1.65
N HIS A 251 -15.21 10.56 -0.78
CA HIS A 251 -16.56 10.13 -1.15
C HIS A 251 -17.49 11.31 -1.53
N VAL A 252 -17.23 12.50 -1.03
CA VAL A 252 -17.95 13.72 -1.45
C VAL A 252 -17.54 14.12 -2.88
N LEU A 253 -16.25 13.97 -3.20
CA LEU A 253 -15.72 14.34 -4.52
C LEU A 253 -16.02 13.30 -5.60
N VAL A 254 -16.06 12.00 -5.26
CA VAL A 254 -16.32 10.91 -6.20
C VAL A 254 -17.73 10.38 -5.99
N THR A 255 -18.61 10.70 -6.94
CA THR A 255 -20.01 10.23 -6.97
C THR A 255 -20.26 9.54 -8.30
N PRO A 256 -21.39 8.80 -8.48
CA PRO A 256 -21.74 8.20 -9.77
C PRO A 256 -21.73 9.18 -10.95
N SER A 257 -22.04 10.46 -10.70
CA SER A 257 -22.04 11.53 -11.70
C SER A 257 -20.73 12.32 -11.79
N ARG A 258 -19.80 12.13 -10.86
CA ARG A 258 -18.54 12.91 -10.75
C ARG A 258 -17.29 12.02 -10.74
N GLN A 259 -17.18 11.12 -11.72
CA GLN A 259 -16.04 10.21 -11.83
C GLN A 259 -14.74 10.89 -12.30
N ARG A 260 -14.82 12.09 -12.90
CA ARG A 260 -13.63 12.87 -13.33
C ARG A 260 -12.65 13.17 -12.19
N ASN A 261 -13.12 13.14 -10.94
CA ASN A 261 -12.31 13.47 -9.76
C ASN A 261 -11.52 12.26 -9.20
N ILE A 262 -11.67 11.06 -9.80
CA ILE A 262 -11.01 9.82 -9.30
C ILE A 262 -9.48 9.99 -9.20
N GLY A 263 -8.86 10.66 -10.18
CA GLY A 263 -7.41 10.89 -10.15
C GLY A 263 -6.94 11.73 -8.95
N ILE A 264 -7.70 12.77 -8.58
CA ILE A 264 -7.41 13.62 -7.41
C ILE A 264 -7.66 12.83 -6.12
N ALA A 265 -8.78 12.12 -6.03
CA ALA A 265 -9.12 11.28 -4.90
C ALA A 265 -8.02 10.24 -4.65
N PHE A 266 -7.67 9.46 -5.67
CA PHE A 266 -6.67 8.41 -5.55
C PHE A 266 -5.26 8.94 -5.22
N GLY A 267 -4.75 9.91 -5.95
CA GLY A 267 -3.36 10.36 -5.82
C GLY A 267 -3.16 11.38 -4.70
N THR A 268 -3.89 12.49 -4.77
CA THR A 268 -3.66 13.65 -3.90
C THR A 268 -4.24 13.43 -2.51
N LEU A 269 -5.51 13.03 -2.40
CA LEU A 269 -6.16 12.90 -1.10
C LEU A 269 -5.57 11.74 -0.29
N ASN A 270 -5.36 10.58 -0.90
CA ASN A 270 -4.80 9.44 -0.19
C ASN A 270 -3.32 9.65 0.20
N GLY A 271 -2.54 10.34 -0.66
CA GLY A 271 -1.19 10.77 -0.30
C GLY A 271 -1.18 11.73 0.88
N LEU A 272 -2.08 12.73 0.88
CA LEU A 272 -2.22 13.68 1.97
C LEU A 272 -2.69 12.99 3.26
N ALA A 273 -3.69 12.09 3.17
CA ALA A 273 -4.20 11.36 4.31
C ALA A 273 -3.10 10.56 5.01
N SER A 274 -2.34 9.74 4.26
CA SER A 274 -1.28 8.91 4.83
C SER A 274 -0.16 9.75 5.47
N LEU A 275 0.29 10.81 4.81
CA LEU A 275 1.31 11.71 5.35
C LEU A 275 0.84 12.45 6.61
N THR A 276 -0.38 13.00 6.57
CA THR A 276 -0.95 13.72 7.72
C THR A 276 -1.05 12.80 8.93
N LEU A 277 -1.66 11.62 8.77
CA LEU A 277 -1.77 10.66 9.87
C LEU A 277 -0.40 10.31 10.44
N ALA A 278 0.56 9.95 9.58
CA ALA A 278 1.89 9.56 10.01
C ALA A 278 2.62 10.68 10.74
N THR A 279 2.58 11.89 10.21
CA THR A 279 3.25 13.04 10.84
C THR A 279 2.72 13.28 12.25
N PHE A 280 1.40 13.33 12.42
CA PHE A 280 0.79 13.60 13.72
C PHE A 280 0.96 12.44 14.71
N VAL A 281 0.86 11.19 14.25
CA VAL A 281 1.09 10.02 15.12
C VAL A 281 2.55 9.94 15.56
N ILE A 282 3.51 10.17 14.65
CA ILE A 282 4.94 10.17 15.00
C ILE A 282 5.25 11.29 16.00
N ILE A 283 4.77 12.51 15.78
CA ILE A 283 4.93 13.63 16.74
C ILE A 283 4.34 13.22 18.09
N GLY A 284 3.11 12.68 18.11
CA GLY A 284 2.46 12.28 19.35
C GLY A 284 3.20 11.17 20.09
N LEU A 285 3.79 10.20 19.39
CA LEU A 285 4.60 9.13 19.98
C LEU A 285 5.93 9.64 20.56
N LEU A 286 6.54 10.64 19.93
CA LEU A 286 7.82 11.19 20.37
C LEU A 286 7.68 12.24 21.49
N THR A 287 6.46 12.74 21.73
CA THR A 287 6.16 13.76 22.75
C THR A 287 5.27 13.25 23.90
N ALA A 288 5.00 11.95 23.94
CA ALA A 288 4.16 11.29 24.97
C ALA A 288 4.90 10.95 26.28
#